data_b8c8c10336608ae09c53dbbb7007535f
#
_entry.id   b8c8c10336608ae09c53dbbb7007535f
#
_cell.length_a   1.000
_cell.length_b   1.000
_cell.length_c   1.000
_cell.angle_alpha   90.00
_cell.angle_beta   90.00
_cell.angle_gamma   90.00
#
_symmetry.space_group_name_H-M   'P 1'
#
loop_
_entity.id
_entity.type
_entity.pdbx_description
1 polymer ?
#
loop_
_entity_poly.entity_id
_entity_poly.type
_entity_poly.pdbx_seq_one_letter_code
_entity_poly.pdbx_strand_id
1 'polypeptide(L)'
;MSACTFIASDYPLPEVAPAQEYPMEINIDTGMIYDGGMDDNYFLFPFSDVSNYTDKKYGVYLEWNFTDGRAEQILKYIRDALEKTETVELWHVWLGNYYEYEDSPVIHKRIIKMDEMTVRDIYELDNADIWNHPDKHIPSRPSFYCITIIR
;
A
#
# COMPACT_ATOMS: atom_id res chain seq x y z
N MET A 1 4.53 -11.96 10.14
CA MET A 1 3.75 -11.98 8.87
C MET A 1 2.76 -10.84 8.91
N SER A 2 2.69 -10.09 7.87
CA SER A 2 1.91 -8.87 7.88
C SER A 2 1.37 -8.53 6.49
N ALA A 3 0.30 -7.76 6.49
CA ALA A 3 -0.14 -7.08 5.29
C ALA A 3 0.86 -5.99 4.92
N CYS A 4 1.02 -5.77 3.64
CA CYS A 4 1.91 -4.73 3.12
C CYS A 4 1.20 -3.98 2.00
N THR A 5 1.26 -2.66 2.08
CA THR A 5 0.87 -1.78 0.97
C THR A 5 2.14 -1.28 0.31
N PHE A 6 2.27 -1.45 -1.00
CA PHE A 6 3.45 -1.00 -1.73
C PHE A 6 3.07 -0.35 -3.05
N ILE A 7 3.99 0.48 -3.54
CA ILE A 7 3.88 1.16 -4.82
C ILE A 7 4.92 0.55 -5.76
N ALA A 8 4.53 0.23 -6.98
CA ALA A 8 5.40 -0.35 -7.98
C ALA A 8 5.40 0.47 -9.28
N SER A 9 6.54 0.56 -9.93
CA SER A 9 6.74 1.38 -11.12
C SER A 9 7.89 0.83 -11.97
N ASP A 10 7.89 1.15 -13.27
CA ASP A 10 9.03 0.88 -14.15
C ASP A 10 10.10 1.98 -14.09
N TYR A 11 9.87 3.03 -13.33
CA TYR A 11 10.81 4.11 -13.07
C TYR A 11 11.17 4.11 -11.58
N PRO A 12 12.43 4.42 -11.22
CA PRO A 12 12.84 4.43 -9.82
C PRO A 12 11.96 5.31 -8.95
N LEU A 13 11.58 4.77 -7.80
CA LEU A 13 10.73 5.43 -6.82
C LEU A 13 11.58 5.91 -5.64
N PRO A 14 11.57 7.20 -5.30
CA PRO A 14 12.38 7.70 -4.18
C PRO A 14 11.86 7.21 -2.83
N GLU A 15 12.80 7.02 -1.90
CA GLU A 15 12.46 6.76 -0.51
C GLU A 15 11.93 8.04 0.13
N VAL A 16 11.05 7.89 1.11
CA VAL A 16 10.50 9.00 1.90
C VAL A 16 10.59 8.67 3.38
N ALA A 17 10.95 9.67 4.16
CA ALA A 17 10.95 9.59 5.62
C ALA A 17 10.41 10.91 6.20
N PRO A 18 9.83 10.87 7.42
CA PRO A 18 9.41 12.09 8.09
C PRO A 18 10.55 13.08 8.27
N ALA A 19 10.24 14.37 8.24
CA ALA A 19 11.21 15.43 8.45
C ALA A 19 11.78 15.44 9.88
N GLN A 20 11.06 14.86 10.83
CA GLN A 20 11.45 14.74 12.23
C GLN A 20 10.88 13.48 12.84
N GLU A 21 11.37 13.08 14.00
CA GLU A 21 10.82 11.96 14.74
C GLU A 21 9.49 12.37 15.39
N TYR A 22 8.53 11.45 15.32
CA TYR A 22 7.23 11.60 15.98
C TYR A 22 7.08 10.46 16.99
N PRO A 23 7.35 10.73 18.29
CA PRO A 23 7.22 9.69 19.30
C PRO A 23 5.78 9.25 19.45
N MET A 24 5.59 7.94 19.58
CA MET A 24 4.28 7.37 19.80
C MET A 24 3.85 7.62 21.26
N GLU A 25 2.65 8.15 21.43
CA GLU A 25 2.07 8.37 22.74
C GLU A 25 0.90 7.40 22.97
N ILE A 26 0.87 6.77 24.13
CA ILE A 26 -0.17 5.84 24.49
C ILE A 26 -0.96 6.43 25.67
N ASN A 27 -2.26 6.59 25.50
CA ASN A 27 -3.16 6.95 26.57
C ASN A 27 -3.65 5.67 27.24
N ILE A 28 -3.15 5.40 28.43
CA ILE A 28 -3.45 4.17 29.18
C ILE A 28 -4.94 4.08 29.55
N ASP A 29 -5.58 5.21 29.85
CA ASP A 29 -6.97 5.25 30.28
C ASP A 29 -7.95 4.92 29.15
N THR A 30 -7.66 5.38 27.94
CA THR A 30 -8.52 5.18 26.77
C THR A 30 -8.03 4.08 25.82
N GLY A 31 -6.80 3.60 26.00
CA GLY A 31 -6.16 2.65 25.10
C GLY A 31 -5.81 3.25 23.73
N MET A 32 -5.93 4.56 23.57
CA MET A 32 -5.61 5.23 22.30
C MET A 32 -4.12 5.39 22.12
N ILE A 33 -3.68 5.17 20.88
CA ILE A 33 -2.29 5.40 20.45
C ILE A 33 -2.27 6.60 19.54
N TYR A 34 -1.42 7.57 19.87
CA TYR A 34 -1.22 8.78 19.07
C TYR A 34 0.21 8.79 18.53
N ASP A 35 0.35 8.91 17.22
CA ASP A 35 1.61 8.82 16.51
C ASP A 35 2.16 10.16 16.02
N GLY A 36 1.72 11.26 16.59
CA GLY A 36 2.11 12.62 16.21
C GLY A 36 1.15 13.28 15.22
N GLY A 37 0.37 12.51 14.44
CA GLY A 37 -0.69 13.04 13.59
C GLY A 37 -0.29 13.91 12.42
N MET A 38 1.01 14.11 12.16
CA MET A 38 1.50 14.97 11.08
C MET A 38 1.40 14.30 9.73
N ASP A 39 1.15 15.08 8.68
CA ASP A 39 0.93 14.57 7.33
C ASP A 39 2.17 13.93 6.71
N ASP A 40 3.37 14.31 7.17
CA ASP A 40 4.62 13.73 6.70
C ASP A 40 5.08 12.52 7.53
N ASN A 41 4.28 12.09 8.52
CA ASN A 41 4.64 10.94 9.36
C ASN A 41 4.30 9.62 8.68
N TYR A 42 5.08 9.29 7.67
CA TYR A 42 5.03 8.02 6.96
C TYR A 42 6.40 7.72 6.36
N PHE A 43 6.61 6.46 6.03
CA PHE A 43 7.83 6.00 5.38
C PHE A 43 7.49 5.30 4.07
N LEU A 44 8.35 5.51 3.06
CA LEU A 44 8.42 4.68 1.87
C LEU A 44 9.83 4.10 1.81
N PHE A 45 9.92 2.79 2.00
CA PHE A 45 11.18 2.05 2.01
C PHE A 45 11.34 1.26 0.71
N PRO A 46 12.57 1.00 0.25
CA PRO A 46 12.79 0.10 -0.88
C PRO A 46 12.13 -1.26 -0.64
N PHE A 47 11.44 -1.76 -1.66
CA PHE A 47 10.79 -3.06 -1.60
C PHE A 47 11.37 -3.97 -2.68
N SER A 48 12.36 -4.78 -2.29
CA SER A 48 13.07 -5.67 -3.22
C SER A 48 12.21 -6.84 -3.70
N ASP A 49 11.21 -7.23 -2.92
CA ASP A 49 10.35 -8.38 -3.25
C ASP A 49 9.23 -8.04 -4.24
N VAL A 50 9.25 -6.85 -4.81
CA VAL A 50 8.23 -6.39 -5.77
C VAL A 50 8.05 -7.36 -6.93
N SER A 51 9.14 -8.00 -7.39
CA SER A 51 9.11 -8.95 -8.49
C SER A 51 8.30 -10.22 -8.20
N ASN A 52 8.02 -10.52 -6.93
CA ASN A 52 7.17 -11.64 -6.55
C ASN A 52 5.69 -11.38 -6.83
N TYR A 53 5.30 -10.13 -7.05
CA TYR A 53 3.91 -9.71 -7.19
C TYR A 53 3.59 -9.10 -8.55
N THR A 54 4.54 -8.44 -9.18
CA THR A 54 4.32 -7.67 -10.40
C THR A 54 5.54 -7.72 -11.33
N ASP A 55 5.32 -7.38 -12.60
CA ASP A 55 6.38 -7.23 -13.60
C ASP A 55 7.09 -5.87 -13.51
N LYS A 56 6.61 -4.95 -12.68
CA LYS A 56 7.27 -3.67 -12.46
C LYS A 56 8.65 -3.86 -11.86
N LYS A 57 9.59 -2.98 -12.21
CA LYS A 57 11.01 -3.12 -11.83
C LYS A 57 11.33 -2.59 -10.44
N TYR A 58 10.60 -1.58 -9.99
CA TYR A 58 10.90 -0.86 -8.75
C TYR A 58 9.69 -0.85 -7.85
N GLY A 59 9.94 -0.90 -6.54
CA GLY A 59 8.91 -0.85 -5.54
C GLY A 59 9.37 -0.18 -4.27
N VAL A 60 8.42 0.46 -3.60
CA VAL A 60 8.58 0.97 -2.23
C VAL A 60 7.39 0.52 -1.40
N TYR A 61 7.64 0.03 -0.20
CA TYR A 61 6.55 -0.31 0.70
C TYR A 61 6.25 0.86 1.65
N LEU A 62 4.98 1.00 1.97
CA LEU A 62 4.44 2.08 2.79
C LEU A 62 4.29 1.62 4.23
N GLU A 63 4.94 2.32 5.14
CA GLU A 63 4.79 2.13 6.58
C GLU A 63 4.16 3.38 7.17
N TRP A 64 2.92 3.24 7.63
CA TRP A 64 2.14 4.38 8.12
C TRP A 64 0.93 3.96 8.92
N ASN A 65 0.32 4.94 9.58
CA ASN A 65 -1.07 4.88 9.99
C ASN A 65 -1.85 5.83 9.08
N PHE A 66 -2.96 5.35 8.52
CA PHE A 66 -3.74 6.14 7.59
C PHE A 66 -4.27 7.42 8.25
N THR A 67 -4.08 8.55 7.58
CA THR A 67 -4.82 9.79 7.79
C THR A 67 -5.12 10.39 6.41
N ASP A 68 -6.15 11.21 6.31
CA ASP A 68 -6.48 11.87 5.03
C ASP A 68 -5.31 12.70 4.51
N GLY A 69 -4.63 13.43 5.40
CA GLY A 69 -3.48 14.24 5.02
C GLY A 69 -2.30 13.42 4.53
N ARG A 70 -2.02 12.29 5.17
CA ARG A 70 -0.96 11.37 4.71
C ARG A 70 -1.32 10.74 3.37
N ALA A 71 -2.58 10.37 3.18
CA ALA A 71 -3.04 9.83 1.91
C ALA A 71 -2.95 10.86 0.78
N GLU A 72 -3.18 12.14 1.05
CA GLU A 72 -2.95 13.21 0.07
C GLU A 72 -1.48 13.28 -0.35
N GLN A 73 -0.55 13.05 0.57
CA GLN A 73 0.88 12.98 0.26
C GLN A 73 1.19 11.79 -0.66
N ILE A 74 0.55 10.66 -0.44
CA ILE A 74 0.72 9.48 -1.29
C ILE A 74 0.14 9.73 -2.69
N LEU A 75 -1.00 10.40 -2.80
CA LEU A 75 -1.56 10.82 -4.10
C LEU A 75 -0.59 11.70 -4.86
N LYS A 76 0.03 12.66 -4.18
CA LYS A 76 1.05 13.53 -4.78
C LYS A 76 2.27 12.72 -5.24
N TYR A 77 2.73 11.79 -4.41
CA TYR A 77 3.85 10.90 -4.73
C TYR A 77 3.58 10.10 -6.01
N ILE A 78 2.40 9.53 -6.13
CA ILE A 78 1.99 8.77 -7.31
C ILE A 78 1.89 9.68 -8.53
N ARG A 79 1.34 10.87 -8.37
CA ARG A 79 1.24 11.86 -9.45
C ARG A 79 2.62 12.26 -9.98
N ASP A 80 3.56 12.50 -9.07
CA ASP A 80 4.94 12.83 -9.44
C ASP A 80 5.62 11.66 -10.17
N ALA A 81 5.38 10.43 -9.73
CA ALA A 81 5.89 9.24 -10.41
C ALA A 81 5.33 9.10 -11.83
N LEU A 82 4.06 9.44 -12.03
CA LEU A 82 3.41 9.39 -13.35
C LEU A 82 3.94 10.44 -14.33
N GLU A 83 4.71 11.40 -13.88
CA GLU A 83 5.45 12.30 -14.80
C GLU A 83 6.60 11.58 -15.51
N LYS A 84 7.08 10.48 -14.93
CA LYS A 84 8.24 9.71 -15.42
C LYS A 84 7.86 8.37 -16.05
N THR A 85 6.66 7.88 -15.80
CA THR A 85 6.19 6.60 -16.32
C THR A 85 4.69 6.68 -16.62
N GLU A 86 4.20 5.79 -17.46
CA GLU A 86 2.78 5.82 -17.88
C GLU A 86 1.84 5.22 -16.86
N THR A 87 2.35 4.27 -16.06
CA THR A 87 1.54 3.54 -15.08
C THR A 87 2.29 3.37 -13.78
N VAL A 88 1.53 3.41 -12.70
CA VAL A 88 2.01 3.08 -11.35
C VAL A 88 1.00 2.12 -10.75
N GLU A 89 1.47 1.16 -10.00
CA GLU A 89 0.60 0.19 -9.32
C GLU A 89 0.65 0.43 -7.81
N LEU A 90 -0.50 0.40 -7.19
CA LEU A 90 -0.64 0.42 -5.74
C LEU A 90 -1.23 -0.91 -5.30
N TRP A 91 -0.47 -1.64 -4.48
CA TRP A 91 -0.78 -3.00 -4.07
C TRP A 91 -1.02 -3.11 -2.57
N HIS A 92 -1.91 -4.02 -2.21
CA HIS A 92 -2.08 -4.46 -0.83
C HIS A 92 -2.05 -5.99 -0.82
N VAL A 93 -1.04 -6.55 -0.16
CA VAL A 93 -0.71 -7.98 -0.24
C VAL A 93 -0.39 -8.54 1.13
N TRP A 94 -0.35 -9.86 1.19
CA TRP A 94 0.16 -10.60 2.34
C TRP A 94 1.62 -10.98 2.10
N LEU A 95 2.49 -10.64 3.05
CA LEU A 95 3.92 -10.97 2.99
C LEU A 95 4.18 -12.36 3.62
N GLY A 96 3.48 -13.36 3.17
CA GLY A 96 3.65 -14.71 3.67
C GLY A 96 4.17 -15.64 2.58
N ASN A 97 4.38 -16.89 2.96
CA ASN A 97 4.78 -17.96 2.05
C ASN A 97 3.55 -18.46 1.30
N TYR A 98 2.92 -17.58 0.51
CA TYR A 98 1.69 -17.93 -0.20
C TYR A 98 1.88 -19.05 -1.23
N TYR A 99 3.12 -19.31 -1.65
CA TYR A 99 3.44 -20.46 -2.52
C TYR A 99 3.29 -21.80 -1.82
N GLU A 100 3.15 -21.81 -0.50
CA GLU A 100 2.86 -23.04 0.27
C GLU A 100 1.39 -23.39 0.28
N TYR A 101 0.51 -22.46 -0.16
CA TYR A 101 -0.91 -22.72 -0.29
C TYR A 101 -1.20 -23.58 -1.53
N GLU A 102 -2.19 -24.44 -1.44
CA GLU A 102 -2.61 -25.28 -2.56
C GLU A 102 -3.12 -24.43 -3.73
N ASP A 103 -3.82 -23.34 -3.42
CA ASP A 103 -4.37 -22.41 -4.41
C ASP A 103 -3.58 -21.11 -4.45
N SER A 104 -3.38 -20.59 -5.65
CA SER A 104 -2.79 -19.27 -5.85
C SER A 104 -3.65 -18.19 -5.24
N PRO A 105 -3.06 -17.07 -4.78
CA PRO A 105 -3.83 -15.92 -4.30
C PRO A 105 -4.84 -15.42 -5.33
N VAL A 106 -5.98 -14.94 -4.86
CA VAL A 106 -6.94 -14.23 -5.70
C VAL A 106 -6.45 -12.81 -5.89
N ILE A 107 -6.25 -12.38 -7.12
CA ILE A 107 -5.77 -11.02 -7.40
C ILE A 107 -6.94 -10.19 -7.93
N HIS A 108 -7.29 -9.15 -7.16
CA HIS A 108 -8.32 -8.19 -7.54
C HIS A 108 -7.64 -6.96 -8.13
N LYS A 109 -7.86 -6.71 -9.42
CA LYS A 109 -7.23 -5.58 -10.13
C LYS A 109 -8.29 -4.61 -10.62
N ARG A 110 -7.98 -3.32 -10.55
CA ARG A 110 -8.74 -2.29 -11.23
C ARG A 110 -7.80 -1.22 -11.78
N ILE A 111 -8.28 -0.49 -12.76
CA ILE A 111 -7.54 0.60 -13.41
C ILE A 111 -8.29 1.89 -13.13
N ILE A 112 -7.55 2.93 -12.75
CA ILE A 112 -8.10 4.25 -12.49
C ILE A 112 -7.18 5.32 -13.10
N LYS A 113 -7.77 6.40 -13.60
CA LYS A 113 -7.00 7.56 -14.01
C LYS A 113 -6.59 8.38 -12.79
N MET A 114 -5.41 8.98 -12.84
CA MET A 114 -4.90 9.78 -11.71
C MET A 114 -5.84 10.91 -11.32
N ASP A 115 -6.46 11.57 -12.28
CA ASP A 115 -7.40 12.66 -12.00
C ASP A 115 -8.72 12.22 -11.35
N GLU A 116 -9.01 10.92 -11.39
CA GLU A 116 -10.20 10.33 -10.76
C GLU A 116 -9.88 9.68 -9.41
N MET A 117 -8.59 9.50 -9.08
CA MET A 117 -8.18 8.87 -7.84
C MET A 117 -8.34 9.79 -6.64
N THR A 118 -8.86 9.26 -5.55
CA THR A 118 -9.11 10.00 -4.32
C THR A 118 -8.48 9.32 -3.11
N VAL A 119 -8.43 10.04 -2.00
CA VAL A 119 -8.01 9.51 -0.70
C VAL A 119 -8.78 8.26 -0.31
N ARG A 120 -10.07 8.21 -0.67
CA ARG A 120 -10.91 7.05 -0.37
C ARG A 120 -10.42 5.77 -1.04
N ASP A 121 -9.90 5.87 -2.25
CA ASP A 121 -9.33 4.71 -2.95
C ASP A 121 -8.16 4.11 -2.17
N ILE A 122 -7.30 4.97 -1.61
CA ILE A 122 -6.18 4.54 -0.78
C ILE A 122 -6.69 3.92 0.53
N TYR A 123 -7.67 4.56 1.17
CA TYR A 123 -8.27 4.03 2.40
C TYR A 123 -8.85 2.63 2.20
N GLU A 124 -9.64 2.46 1.15
CA GLU A 124 -10.27 1.16 0.86
C GLU A 124 -9.24 0.08 0.56
N LEU A 125 -8.17 0.43 -0.15
CA LEU A 125 -7.09 -0.53 -0.44
C LEU A 125 -6.34 -0.91 0.84
N ASP A 126 -5.93 0.07 1.62
CA ASP A 126 -5.13 -0.14 2.85
C ASP A 126 -5.89 -0.95 3.90
N ASN A 127 -7.22 -0.87 3.88
CA ASN A 127 -8.10 -1.61 4.77
C ASN A 127 -8.75 -2.83 4.12
N ALA A 128 -8.30 -3.22 2.94
CA ALA A 128 -8.83 -4.39 2.27
C ALA A 128 -8.50 -5.66 3.06
N ASP A 129 -9.48 -6.52 3.19
CA ASP A 129 -9.30 -7.78 3.89
C ASP A 129 -8.56 -8.77 2.99
N ILE A 130 -7.26 -8.92 3.22
CA ILE A 130 -6.42 -9.84 2.44
C ILE A 130 -6.78 -11.31 2.69
N TRP A 131 -7.48 -11.61 3.76
CA TRP A 131 -8.05 -12.92 4.02
C TRP A 131 -9.54 -12.96 3.69
N ASN A 132 -10.00 -11.99 2.91
CA ASN A 132 -11.36 -12.04 2.41
C ASN A 132 -11.49 -13.25 1.49
N HIS A 133 -12.40 -14.11 1.84
CA HIS A 133 -12.66 -15.33 1.12
C HIS A 133 -13.87 -15.10 0.21
N PRO A 134 -13.63 -14.81 -1.10
CA PRO A 134 -14.73 -14.80 -2.07
C PRO A 134 -15.45 -16.13 -2.05
N ASP A 135 -14.68 -17.18 -1.73
CA ASP A 135 -15.22 -18.49 -1.43
C ASP A 135 -14.89 -18.84 0.03
N LYS A 136 -15.90 -18.85 0.87
CA LYS A 136 -15.79 -19.16 2.30
C LYS A 136 -15.28 -20.57 2.58
N HIS A 137 -15.25 -21.42 1.56
CA HIS A 137 -14.75 -22.79 1.68
C HIS A 137 -13.23 -22.88 1.58
N ILE A 138 -12.54 -21.77 1.26
CA ILE A 138 -11.08 -21.74 1.14
C ILE A 138 -10.51 -20.66 2.07
N PRO A 139 -10.58 -20.87 3.40
CA PRO A 139 -10.19 -19.83 4.37
C PRO A 139 -8.70 -19.52 4.41
N SER A 140 -7.84 -20.34 3.81
CA SER A 140 -6.39 -20.12 3.76
C SER A 140 -5.92 -19.42 2.51
N ARG A 141 -6.84 -19.08 1.58
CA ARG A 141 -6.49 -18.45 0.31
C ARG A 141 -6.49 -16.94 0.46
N PRO A 142 -5.34 -16.26 0.35
CA PRO A 142 -5.32 -14.80 0.45
C PRO A 142 -5.87 -14.13 -0.78
N SER A 143 -6.39 -12.91 -0.58
CA SER A 143 -6.77 -11.99 -1.65
C SER A 143 -5.77 -10.86 -1.72
N PHE A 144 -5.21 -10.61 -2.90
CA PHE A 144 -4.33 -9.47 -3.14
C PHE A 144 -5.09 -8.42 -3.95
N TYR A 145 -4.81 -7.17 -3.69
CA TYR A 145 -5.50 -6.04 -4.31
C TYR A 145 -4.50 -5.15 -5.02
N CYS A 146 -4.85 -4.75 -6.24
CA CYS A 146 -4.00 -3.85 -7.04
C CYS A 146 -4.85 -2.78 -7.73
N ILE A 147 -4.44 -1.54 -7.59
CA ILE A 147 -4.95 -0.44 -8.39
C ILE A 147 -3.84 -0.03 -9.35
N THR A 148 -4.11 -0.15 -10.65
CA THR A 148 -3.24 0.39 -11.68
C THR A 148 -3.67 1.82 -11.97
N ILE A 149 -2.79 2.78 -11.68
CA ILE A 149 -3.05 4.20 -11.88
C ILE A 149 -2.39 4.62 -13.19
N ILE A 150 -3.16 5.24 -14.06
CA ILE A 150 -2.70 5.78 -15.34
C ILE A 150 -2.83 7.30 -15.34
N ARG A 151 -2.07 7.95 -16.22
CA ARG A 151 -2.15 9.40 -16.40
C ARG A 151 -3.53 9.88 -16.77
#